data_05573eb9286815ab3642264dab32b261
#
_entry.id   05573eb9286815ab3642264dab32b261
#
_cell.length_a   1.000
_cell.length_b   1.000
_cell.length_c   1.000
_cell.angle_alpha   90.00
_cell.angle_beta   90.00
_cell.angle_gamma   90.00
#
_symmetry.space_group_name_H-M   'P 1'
#
loop_
_entity.id
_entity.type
_entity.pdbx_description
1 polymer ?
#
loop_
_entity_poly.entity_id
_entity_poly.type
_entity_poly.pdbx_seq_one_letter_code
_entity_poly.pdbx_strand_id
1 'polypeptide(L)'
;MATSVRVCLVVSLYFAQVVFIVLLGDLVAPVVAYAAPGAFLARRWVCMAFGCLLVYPMALLDNLTSLQHASLGGLLCLGYLVVALLAVAGQRIATGERSDFQWVAWPPTRAALYVPSLQGLAFCCQFNMPPLMGEMRHPSKAAVRAVKWMSVAIALSLYMAVAFVGYVTFGSDTNGDILRQNFDIRDRAITVGRIGLAFTLVLKYPLILQPMRSTLNGLLGIDGTVGDGEEGAYARLDGDAEAPQSGDTEQLHGSGEQGSGRTKKEKVVSLFVALETAFIMGTALFVSAVIPNVQQVFSLAGALSGGVVCFNLPAYYALAAPLPGAWDRTKAWVINVFGVVVTIVSLVVSVMDLA
;
A
#
# COMPACT_ATOMS: atom_id res chain seq x y z
N MET A 1 -3.42 21.54 -13.11
CA MET A 1 -3.92 20.16 -13.22
C MET A 1 -2.91 19.13 -12.71
N ALA A 2 -1.71 19.04 -13.29
CA ALA A 2 -0.66 18.12 -12.82
C ALA A 2 -0.29 18.30 -11.34
N THR A 3 -0.19 19.53 -10.86
CA THR A 3 0.15 19.83 -9.45
C THR A 3 -0.88 19.28 -8.45
N SER A 4 -2.18 19.44 -8.72
CA SER A 4 -3.23 18.92 -7.82
C SER A 4 -3.19 17.39 -7.71
N VAL A 5 -2.91 16.70 -8.82
CA VAL A 5 -2.77 15.24 -8.84
C VAL A 5 -1.55 14.80 -8.04
N ARG A 6 -0.39 15.46 -8.25
CA ARG A 6 0.84 15.16 -7.49
C ARG A 6 0.62 15.36 -5.98
N VAL A 7 -0.07 16.42 -5.58
CA VAL A 7 -0.42 16.64 -4.16
C VAL A 7 -1.30 15.50 -3.63
N CYS A 8 -2.35 15.11 -4.34
CA CYS A 8 -3.20 13.99 -3.92
C CYS A 8 -2.41 12.67 -3.80
N LEU A 9 -1.49 12.41 -4.73
CA LEU A 9 -0.64 11.22 -4.71
C LEU A 9 0.31 11.24 -3.50
N VAL A 10 0.99 12.36 -3.24
CA VAL A 10 1.88 12.50 -2.07
C VAL A 10 1.12 12.25 -0.77
N VAL A 11 -0.05 12.88 -0.61
CA VAL A 11 -0.89 12.68 0.58
C VAL A 11 -1.32 11.22 0.72
N SER A 12 -1.75 10.58 -0.37
CA SER A 12 -2.17 9.18 -0.37
C SER A 12 -1.03 8.23 -0.01
N LEU A 13 0.15 8.41 -0.60
CA LEU A 13 1.33 7.60 -0.33
C LEU A 13 1.87 7.83 1.09
N TYR A 14 1.75 9.06 1.61
CA TYR A 14 2.09 9.37 3.00
C TYR A 14 1.20 8.59 3.98
N PHE A 15 -0.12 8.61 3.81
CA PHE A 15 -1.01 7.84 4.67
C PHE A 15 -0.83 6.33 4.52
N ALA A 16 -0.45 5.84 3.33
CA ALA A 16 -0.07 4.43 3.16
C ALA A 16 1.16 4.06 4.01
N GLN A 17 2.16 4.95 4.13
CA GLN A 17 3.30 4.74 5.02
C GLN A 17 2.91 4.74 6.49
N VAL A 18 2.03 5.65 6.91
CA VAL A 18 1.48 5.67 8.28
C VAL A 18 0.80 4.33 8.60
N VAL A 19 -0.04 3.81 7.69
CA VAL A 19 -0.67 2.49 7.81
C VAL A 19 0.36 1.39 8.00
N PHE A 20 1.44 1.37 7.22
CA PHE A 20 2.49 0.33 7.32
C PHE A 20 3.20 0.36 8.67
N ILE A 21 3.51 1.55 9.20
CA ILE A 21 4.16 1.70 10.51
C ILE A 21 3.23 1.21 11.62
N VAL A 22 1.94 1.58 11.57
CA VAL A 22 0.94 1.15 12.55
C VAL A 22 0.78 -0.37 12.53
N LEU A 23 0.60 -0.97 11.35
CA LEU A 23 0.50 -2.42 11.19
C LEU A 23 1.74 -3.14 11.71
N LEU A 24 2.93 -2.62 11.43
CA LEU A 24 4.18 -3.19 11.92
C LEU A 24 4.22 -3.20 13.45
N GLY A 25 3.79 -2.10 14.09
CA GLY A 25 3.66 -2.04 15.55
C GLY A 25 2.66 -3.05 16.10
N ASP A 26 1.47 -3.16 15.48
CA ASP A 26 0.41 -4.04 15.94
C ASP A 26 0.69 -5.53 15.71
N LEU A 27 1.49 -5.88 14.70
CA LEU A 27 1.91 -7.26 14.47
C LEU A 27 3.07 -7.68 15.38
N VAL A 28 4.06 -6.79 15.60
CA VAL A 28 5.30 -7.12 16.31
C VAL A 28 5.14 -7.01 17.83
N ALA A 29 4.44 -5.97 18.33
CA ALA A 29 4.33 -5.74 19.77
C ALA A 29 3.76 -6.93 20.57
N PRO A 30 2.68 -7.62 20.13
CA PRO A 30 2.18 -8.80 20.85
C PRO A 30 3.19 -9.95 20.87
N VAL A 31 3.94 -10.15 19.78
CA VAL A 31 4.96 -11.21 19.68
C VAL A 31 6.11 -10.94 20.64
N VAL A 32 6.59 -9.72 20.72
CA VAL A 32 7.65 -9.30 21.65
C VAL A 32 7.15 -9.39 23.09
N ALA A 33 5.92 -8.96 23.38
CA ALA A 33 5.32 -9.05 24.71
C ALA A 33 5.19 -10.51 25.20
N TYR A 34 4.89 -11.44 24.29
CA TYR A 34 4.83 -12.88 24.61
C TYR A 34 6.23 -13.46 24.87
N ALA A 35 7.24 -13.08 24.04
CA ALA A 35 8.60 -13.59 24.18
C ALA A 35 9.35 -13.01 25.41
N ALA A 36 9.09 -11.75 25.75
CA ALA A 36 9.74 -11.03 26.84
C ALA A 36 8.71 -10.19 27.62
N PRO A 37 7.94 -10.81 28.54
CA PRO A 37 6.93 -10.13 29.32
C PRO A 37 7.52 -8.99 30.16
N GLY A 38 6.93 -7.78 30.05
CA GLY A 38 7.38 -6.61 30.77
C GLY A 38 8.58 -5.86 30.17
N ALA A 39 9.12 -6.32 29.05
CA ALA A 39 10.20 -5.62 28.38
C ALA A 39 9.74 -4.27 27.81
N PHE A 40 10.58 -3.24 27.92
CA PHE A 40 10.33 -1.93 27.30
C PHE A 40 10.13 -2.02 25.78
N LEU A 41 10.80 -2.99 25.13
CA LEU A 41 10.65 -3.29 23.70
C LEU A 41 9.25 -3.80 23.32
N ALA A 42 8.45 -4.29 24.24
CA ALA A 42 7.08 -4.75 23.98
C ALA A 42 6.08 -3.59 23.81
N ARG A 43 6.49 -2.35 24.08
CA ARG A 43 5.63 -1.19 23.85
C ARG A 43 5.45 -0.95 22.36
N ARG A 44 4.19 -0.75 21.93
CA ARG A 44 3.80 -0.55 20.53
C ARG A 44 4.66 0.49 19.81
N TRP A 45 4.82 1.67 20.41
CA TRP A 45 5.61 2.75 19.82
C TRP A 45 7.09 2.43 19.68
N VAL A 46 7.66 1.59 20.57
CA VAL A 46 9.06 1.12 20.48
C VAL A 46 9.22 0.16 19.30
N CYS A 47 8.25 -0.75 19.11
CA CYS A 47 8.24 -1.67 17.95
C CYS A 47 8.12 -0.90 16.63
N MET A 48 7.28 0.14 16.58
CA MET A 48 7.17 1.04 15.42
C MET A 48 8.50 1.75 15.13
N ALA A 49 9.13 2.34 16.15
CA ALA A 49 10.40 3.05 16.02
C ALA A 49 11.53 2.11 15.58
N PHE A 50 11.59 0.91 16.14
CA PHE A 50 12.57 -0.11 15.75
C PHE A 50 12.34 -0.57 14.30
N GLY A 51 11.08 -0.74 13.90
CA GLY A 51 10.70 -1.05 12.51
C GLY A 51 11.15 0.04 11.55
N CYS A 52 10.92 1.30 11.87
CA CYS A 52 11.42 2.44 11.08
C CYS A 52 12.94 2.44 10.98
N LEU A 53 13.65 2.18 12.08
CA LEU A 53 15.10 2.11 12.09
C LEU A 53 15.64 0.98 11.18
N LEU A 54 14.95 -0.17 11.15
CA LEU A 54 15.31 -1.29 10.29
C LEU A 54 15.03 -0.99 8.81
N VAL A 55 13.92 -0.30 8.51
CA VAL A 55 13.52 0.06 7.14
C VAL A 55 14.41 1.18 6.58
N TYR A 56 14.87 2.11 7.42
CA TYR A 56 15.60 3.30 6.99
C TYR A 56 16.80 3.00 6.07
N PRO A 57 17.75 2.09 6.41
CA PRO A 57 18.85 1.78 5.50
C PRO A 57 18.37 1.16 4.18
N MET A 58 17.30 0.37 4.20
CA MET A 58 16.71 -0.21 2.98
C MET A 58 16.06 0.87 2.09
N ALA A 59 15.48 1.89 2.71
CA ALA A 59 14.85 3.02 2.02
C ALA A 59 15.86 3.95 1.32
N LEU A 60 17.13 3.87 1.68
CA LEU A 60 18.24 4.61 1.05
C LEU A 60 18.86 3.86 -0.14
N LEU A 61 18.49 2.59 -0.37
CA LEU A 61 19.00 1.82 -1.50
C LEU A 61 18.31 2.25 -2.80
N ASP A 62 19.11 2.58 -3.82
CA ASP A 62 18.60 3.03 -5.12
C ASP A 62 18.14 1.86 -6.02
N ASN A 63 18.59 0.63 -5.76
CA ASN A 63 18.31 -0.53 -6.59
C ASN A 63 17.16 -1.38 -6.04
N LEU A 64 16.00 -1.27 -6.67
CA LEU A 64 14.80 -2.07 -6.36
C LEU A 64 14.80 -3.46 -7.00
N THR A 65 15.72 -3.78 -7.91
CA THR A 65 15.76 -5.10 -8.58
C THR A 65 15.96 -6.25 -7.58
N SER A 66 16.69 -6.00 -6.50
CA SER A 66 16.84 -6.96 -5.39
C SER A 66 15.51 -7.20 -4.63
N LEU A 67 14.56 -6.24 -4.69
CA LEU A 67 13.27 -6.33 -4.02
C LEU A 67 12.23 -7.17 -4.80
N GLN A 68 12.46 -7.55 -6.05
CA GLN A 68 11.55 -8.42 -6.79
C GLN A 68 11.44 -9.80 -6.13
N HIS A 69 12.56 -10.38 -5.70
CA HIS A 69 12.56 -11.64 -4.93
C HIS A 69 11.91 -11.50 -3.56
N ALA A 70 12.08 -10.34 -2.92
CA ALA A 70 11.40 -10.00 -1.68
C ALA A 70 9.87 -9.91 -1.83
N SER A 71 9.39 -9.43 -2.98
CA SER A 71 7.97 -9.38 -3.30
C SER A 71 7.35 -10.78 -3.41
N LEU A 72 8.06 -11.72 -4.04
CA LEU A 72 7.62 -13.13 -4.09
C LEU A 72 7.60 -13.76 -2.70
N GLY A 73 8.64 -13.54 -1.89
CA GLY A 73 8.66 -13.99 -0.49
C GLY A 73 7.50 -13.43 0.32
N GLY A 74 7.17 -12.15 0.13
CA GLY A 74 6.01 -11.53 0.76
C GLY A 74 4.67 -12.16 0.34
N LEU A 75 4.51 -12.51 -0.93
CA LEU A 75 3.32 -13.19 -1.43
C LEU A 75 3.18 -14.60 -0.80
N LEU A 76 4.28 -15.32 -0.66
CA LEU A 76 4.29 -16.63 0.00
C LEU A 76 3.94 -16.52 1.49
N CYS A 77 4.47 -15.52 2.20
CA CYS A 77 4.11 -15.25 3.60
C CYS A 77 2.62 -14.91 3.75
N LEU A 78 2.07 -14.12 2.85
CA LEU A 78 0.65 -13.79 2.83
C LEU A 78 -0.20 -15.03 2.53
N GLY A 79 0.18 -15.84 1.54
CA GLY A 79 -0.48 -17.10 1.23
C GLY A 79 -0.49 -18.07 2.41
N TYR A 80 0.66 -18.21 3.08
CA TYR A 80 0.75 -19.00 4.31
C TYR A 80 -0.20 -18.48 5.39
N LEU A 81 -0.24 -17.17 5.64
CA LEU A 81 -1.12 -16.58 6.64
C LEU A 81 -2.60 -16.86 6.33
N VAL A 82 -3.01 -16.71 5.07
CA VAL A 82 -4.39 -17.02 4.65
C VAL A 82 -4.71 -18.49 4.91
N VAL A 83 -3.83 -19.42 4.53
CA VAL A 83 -4.02 -20.85 4.77
C VAL A 83 -4.08 -21.16 6.27
N ALA A 84 -3.21 -20.56 7.08
CA ALA A 84 -3.20 -20.72 8.53
C ALA A 84 -4.50 -20.20 9.16
N LEU A 85 -5.01 -19.05 8.73
CA LEU A 85 -6.29 -18.49 9.18
C LEU A 85 -7.45 -19.44 8.84
N LEU A 86 -7.50 -19.94 7.60
CA LEU A 86 -8.52 -20.88 7.15
C LEU A 86 -8.47 -22.19 7.95
N ALA A 87 -7.28 -22.71 8.23
CA ALA A 87 -7.11 -23.97 8.98
C ALA A 87 -7.54 -23.82 10.44
N VAL A 88 -7.09 -22.76 11.13
CA VAL A 88 -7.44 -22.52 12.56
C VAL A 88 -8.92 -22.23 12.71
N ALA A 89 -9.49 -21.39 11.84
CA ALA A 89 -10.92 -21.12 11.86
C ALA A 89 -11.75 -22.35 11.51
N GLY A 90 -11.32 -23.18 10.55
CA GLY A 90 -11.96 -24.45 10.22
C GLY A 90 -11.96 -25.44 11.40
N GLN A 91 -10.85 -25.50 12.14
CA GLN A 91 -10.78 -26.31 13.37
C GLN A 91 -11.78 -25.85 14.45
N ARG A 92 -11.86 -24.51 14.69
CA ARG A 92 -12.81 -23.94 15.66
C ARG A 92 -14.26 -24.23 15.27
N ILE A 93 -14.60 -24.10 13.99
CA ILE A 93 -15.93 -24.45 13.47
C ILE A 93 -16.22 -25.93 13.67
N ALA A 94 -15.25 -26.81 13.43
CA ALA A 94 -15.38 -28.27 13.60
C ALA A 94 -15.53 -28.69 15.08
N THR A 95 -14.90 -27.95 16.02
CA THR A 95 -15.03 -28.17 17.46
C THR A 95 -16.32 -27.62 18.07
N GLY A 96 -17.17 -26.97 17.26
CA GLY A 96 -18.44 -26.40 17.70
C GLY A 96 -18.33 -24.99 18.33
N GLU A 97 -17.17 -24.40 18.36
CA GLU A 97 -16.96 -23.00 18.75
C GLU A 97 -17.48 -22.07 17.67
N ARG A 98 -18.80 -21.98 17.50
CA ARG A 98 -19.45 -21.06 16.60
C ARG A 98 -19.99 -19.88 17.40
N SER A 99 -19.67 -18.67 16.94
CA SER A 99 -20.37 -17.47 17.39
C SER A 99 -21.72 -17.33 16.65
N ASP A 100 -22.59 -16.47 17.16
CA ASP A 100 -23.89 -16.18 16.56
C ASP A 100 -23.68 -15.57 15.15
N PHE A 101 -23.86 -16.41 14.14
CA PHE A 101 -23.75 -16.03 12.75
C PHE A 101 -25.07 -15.46 12.25
N GLN A 102 -25.09 -14.20 11.88
CA GLN A 102 -26.22 -13.52 11.25
C GLN A 102 -25.90 -13.23 9.79
N TRP A 103 -26.72 -13.74 8.86
CA TRP A 103 -26.55 -13.49 7.43
C TRP A 103 -26.67 -12.02 7.05
N VAL A 104 -27.50 -11.27 7.75
CA VAL A 104 -27.72 -9.85 7.55
C VAL A 104 -27.86 -9.16 8.89
N ALA A 105 -26.91 -8.31 9.23
CA ALA A 105 -27.01 -7.41 10.39
C ALA A 105 -27.82 -6.17 9.97
N TRP A 106 -29.02 -6.00 10.53
CA TRP A 106 -29.84 -4.82 10.29
C TRP A 106 -30.34 -4.26 11.64
N PRO A 107 -30.22 -2.98 11.91
CA PRO A 107 -29.70 -1.90 11.02
C PRO A 107 -28.19 -1.95 10.84
N PRO A 108 -27.67 -1.44 9.70
CA PRO A 108 -26.24 -1.38 9.48
C PRO A 108 -25.59 -0.49 10.55
N THR A 109 -24.49 -0.96 11.11
CA THR A 109 -23.73 -0.21 12.10
C THR A 109 -23.01 0.97 11.44
N ARG A 110 -22.59 1.99 12.23
CA ARG A 110 -21.73 3.08 11.70
C ARG A 110 -20.50 2.55 10.98
N ALA A 111 -19.99 1.39 11.39
CA ALA A 111 -18.89 0.71 10.74
C ALA A 111 -19.14 0.42 9.25
N ALA A 112 -20.39 0.22 8.81
CA ALA A 112 -20.70 0.01 7.40
C ALA A 112 -20.35 1.23 6.52
N LEU A 113 -20.30 2.43 7.08
CA LEU A 113 -19.93 3.66 6.36
C LEU A 113 -18.45 3.71 5.98
N TYR A 114 -17.60 2.94 6.67
CA TYR A 114 -16.17 2.83 6.31
C TYR A 114 -15.91 1.88 5.13
N VAL A 115 -16.83 0.96 4.86
CA VAL A 115 -16.60 -0.11 3.86
C VAL A 115 -16.19 0.43 2.49
N PRO A 116 -16.84 1.44 1.90
CA PRO A 116 -16.43 1.94 0.58
C PRO A 116 -15.02 2.51 0.56
N SER A 117 -14.59 3.22 1.61
CA SER A 117 -13.25 3.79 1.69
C SER A 117 -12.18 2.73 1.93
N LEU A 118 -12.46 1.75 2.79
CA LEU A 118 -11.57 0.61 3.02
C LEU A 118 -11.40 -0.22 1.76
N GLN A 119 -12.48 -0.49 1.03
CA GLN A 119 -12.42 -1.19 -0.26
C GLN A 119 -11.65 -0.37 -1.31
N GLY A 120 -11.87 0.94 -1.38
CA GLY A 120 -11.10 1.83 -2.23
C GLY A 120 -9.60 1.74 -1.96
N LEU A 121 -9.20 1.74 -0.69
CA LEU A 121 -7.79 1.58 -0.29
C LEU A 121 -7.26 0.18 -0.62
N ALA A 122 -8.04 -0.87 -0.32
CA ALA A 122 -7.63 -2.27 -0.52
C ALA A 122 -7.38 -2.62 -1.99
N PHE A 123 -8.11 -1.97 -2.92
CA PHE A 123 -7.95 -2.16 -4.37
C PHE A 123 -7.19 -1.03 -5.06
N CYS A 124 -6.58 -0.12 -4.30
CA CYS A 124 -5.81 1.00 -4.85
C CYS A 124 -4.48 0.51 -5.44
N CYS A 125 -4.44 0.28 -6.75
CA CYS A 125 -3.25 -0.17 -7.48
C CYS A 125 -2.82 0.78 -8.61
N GLN A 126 -3.47 1.93 -8.76
CA GLN A 126 -3.30 2.84 -9.90
C GLN A 126 -1.86 3.35 -10.03
N PHE A 127 -1.21 3.68 -8.91
CA PHE A 127 0.17 4.18 -8.90
C PHE A 127 1.23 3.10 -9.21
N ASN A 128 0.87 1.82 -9.14
CA ASN A 128 1.77 0.71 -9.49
C ASN A 128 1.67 0.33 -10.98
N MET A 129 0.66 0.83 -11.70
CA MET A 129 0.46 0.45 -13.11
C MET A 129 1.52 1.02 -14.06
N PRO A 130 1.98 2.29 -13.94
CA PRO A 130 3.00 2.83 -14.83
C PRO A 130 4.33 2.06 -14.76
N PRO A 131 4.94 1.83 -13.57
CA PRO A 131 6.16 1.02 -13.48
C PRO A 131 5.98 -0.37 -14.05
N LEU A 132 4.85 -1.04 -13.75
CA LEU A 132 4.55 -2.38 -14.26
C LEU A 132 4.52 -2.42 -15.79
N MET A 133 3.91 -1.41 -16.43
CA MET A 133 3.88 -1.31 -17.89
C MET A 133 5.27 -1.09 -18.47
N GLY A 134 6.15 -0.35 -17.79
CA GLY A 134 7.54 -0.14 -18.17
C GLY A 134 8.37 -1.43 -18.16
N GLU A 135 8.07 -2.36 -17.26
CA GLU A 135 8.76 -3.65 -17.15
C GLU A 135 8.25 -4.72 -18.12
N MET A 136 7.08 -4.52 -18.72
CA MET A 136 6.51 -5.49 -19.68
C MET A 136 7.28 -5.48 -21.00
N ARG A 137 7.71 -6.65 -21.49
CA ARG A 137 8.41 -6.80 -22.78
C ARG A 137 7.57 -6.34 -23.98
N HIS A 138 6.25 -6.61 -23.94
CA HIS A 138 5.30 -6.25 -24.99
C HIS A 138 4.01 -5.69 -24.34
N PRO A 139 3.99 -4.40 -23.98
CA PRO A 139 2.81 -3.78 -23.37
C PRO A 139 1.70 -3.60 -24.41
N SER A 140 0.81 -4.58 -24.54
CA SER A 140 -0.42 -4.44 -25.32
C SER A 140 -1.61 -4.07 -24.42
N LYS A 141 -2.58 -3.34 -24.96
CA LYS A 141 -3.82 -2.99 -24.23
C LYS A 141 -4.55 -4.24 -23.71
N ALA A 142 -4.47 -5.36 -24.43
CA ALA A 142 -5.05 -6.64 -24.05
C ALA A 142 -4.28 -7.26 -22.85
N ALA A 143 -2.94 -7.30 -22.94
CA ALA A 143 -2.11 -7.82 -21.85
C ALA A 143 -2.25 -7.05 -20.56
N VAL A 144 -2.22 -5.70 -20.61
CA VAL A 144 -2.45 -4.82 -19.43
C VAL A 144 -3.83 -5.06 -18.83
N ARG A 145 -4.87 -5.21 -19.67
CA ARG A 145 -6.22 -5.52 -19.22
C ARG A 145 -6.30 -6.88 -18.54
N ALA A 146 -5.66 -7.90 -19.11
CA ALA A 146 -5.63 -9.25 -18.54
C ALA A 146 -4.94 -9.26 -17.17
N VAL A 147 -3.75 -8.66 -17.06
CA VAL A 147 -3.01 -8.55 -15.79
C VAL A 147 -3.87 -7.85 -14.73
N LYS A 148 -4.49 -6.72 -15.08
CA LYS A 148 -5.37 -5.99 -14.17
C LYS A 148 -6.53 -6.84 -13.65
N TRP A 149 -7.27 -7.50 -14.54
CA TRP A 149 -8.43 -8.30 -14.14
C TRP A 149 -8.03 -9.54 -13.35
N MET A 150 -6.94 -10.21 -13.71
CA MET A 150 -6.41 -11.36 -12.97
C MET A 150 -5.99 -10.95 -11.56
N SER A 151 -5.25 -9.85 -11.41
CA SER A 151 -4.81 -9.35 -10.11
C SER A 151 -5.98 -8.99 -9.20
N VAL A 152 -6.99 -8.31 -9.74
CA VAL A 152 -8.20 -7.95 -8.98
C VAL A 152 -8.99 -9.19 -8.59
N ALA A 153 -9.15 -10.18 -9.50
CA ALA A 153 -9.88 -11.41 -9.22
C ALA A 153 -9.20 -12.23 -8.12
N ILE A 154 -7.87 -12.38 -8.17
CA ILE A 154 -7.09 -13.08 -7.13
C ILE A 154 -7.22 -12.35 -5.78
N ALA A 155 -7.03 -11.03 -5.75
CA ALA A 155 -7.17 -10.25 -4.53
C ALA A 155 -8.58 -10.35 -3.94
N LEU A 156 -9.62 -10.21 -4.77
CA LEU A 156 -11.01 -10.33 -4.34
C LEU A 156 -11.29 -11.72 -3.74
N SER A 157 -10.82 -12.78 -4.39
CA SER A 157 -11.01 -14.16 -3.89
C SER A 157 -10.37 -14.36 -2.52
N LEU A 158 -9.14 -13.85 -2.32
CA LEU A 158 -8.43 -13.92 -1.05
C LEU A 158 -9.15 -13.09 0.04
N TYR A 159 -9.57 -11.87 -0.28
CA TYR A 159 -10.28 -11.01 0.66
C TYR A 159 -11.61 -11.60 1.07
N MET A 160 -12.37 -12.15 0.12
CA MET A 160 -13.66 -12.82 0.41
C MET A 160 -13.47 -14.06 1.26
N ALA A 161 -12.43 -14.88 0.99
CA ALA A 161 -12.13 -16.06 1.79
C ALA A 161 -11.83 -15.69 3.24
N VAL A 162 -10.94 -14.72 3.49
CA VAL A 162 -10.58 -14.28 4.85
C VAL A 162 -11.78 -13.63 5.56
N ALA A 163 -12.52 -12.76 4.86
CA ALA A 163 -13.69 -12.10 5.43
C ALA A 163 -14.79 -13.09 5.83
N PHE A 164 -15.09 -14.03 4.93
CA PHE A 164 -16.12 -15.07 5.19
C PHE A 164 -15.73 -15.94 6.38
N VAL A 165 -14.50 -16.46 6.38
CA VAL A 165 -14.03 -17.35 7.45
C VAL A 165 -13.92 -16.61 8.77
N GLY A 166 -13.41 -15.39 8.77
CA GLY A 166 -13.35 -14.53 9.96
C GLY A 166 -14.74 -14.30 10.55
N TYR A 167 -15.71 -13.92 9.72
CA TYR A 167 -17.06 -13.67 10.18
C TYR A 167 -17.79 -14.93 10.65
N VAL A 168 -17.64 -16.06 9.97
CA VAL A 168 -18.24 -17.35 10.40
C VAL A 168 -17.66 -17.82 11.73
N THR A 169 -16.37 -17.52 12.00
CA THR A 169 -15.70 -17.93 13.23
C THR A 169 -16.06 -17.04 14.43
N PHE A 170 -16.09 -15.73 14.23
CA PHE A 170 -16.21 -14.75 15.32
C PHE A 170 -17.55 -14.00 15.34
N GLY A 171 -18.34 -14.06 14.27
CA GLY A 171 -19.66 -13.42 14.17
C GLY A 171 -19.62 -11.91 14.46
N SER A 172 -20.50 -11.46 15.37
CA SER A 172 -20.57 -10.07 15.84
C SER A 172 -19.34 -9.61 16.61
N ASP A 173 -18.53 -10.53 17.15
CA ASP A 173 -17.32 -10.23 17.92
C ASP A 173 -16.08 -10.07 17.01
N THR A 174 -16.28 -10.06 15.68
CA THR A 174 -15.20 -9.80 14.73
C THR A 174 -14.71 -8.38 14.87
N ASN A 175 -13.44 -8.22 15.25
CA ASN A 175 -12.79 -6.93 15.38
C ASN A 175 -12.16 -6.46 14.07
N GLY A 176 -11.96 -5.13 13.94
CA GLY A 176 -11.31 -4.52 12.79
C GLY A 176 -9.86 -4.98 12.58
N ASP A 177 -9.18 -5.41 13.64
CA ASP A 177 -7.88 -6.09 13.60
C ASP A 177 -8.03 -7.53 14.08
N ILE A 178 -8.40 -8.41 13.15
CA ILE A 178 -8.66 -9.81 13.43
C ILE A 178 -7.41 -10.56 13.95
N LEU A 179 -6.24 -10.21 13.45
CA LEU A 179 -4.99 -10.85 13.86
C LEU A 179 -4.60 -10.50 15.30
N ARG A 180 -4.85 -9.28 15.73
CA ARG A 180 -4.46 -8.83 17.06
C ARG A 180 -5.48 -9.21 18.13
N GLN A 181 -6.75 -9.13 17.82
CA GLN A 181 -7.81 -9.18 18.83
C GLN A 181 -8.56 -10.50 18.86
N ASN A 182 -8.69 -11.19 17.73
CA ASN A 182 -9.49 -12.42 17.65
C ASN A 182 -8.66 -13.70 17.75
N PHE A 183 -7.38 -13.69 17.35
CA PHE A 183 -6.52 -14.87 17.45
C PHE A 183 -5.52 -14.78 18.60
N ASP A 184 -5.40 -15.87 19.38
CA ASP A 184 -4.43 -15.93 20.47
C ASP A 184 -2.99 -15.93 19.93
N ILE A 185 -2.11 -15.23 20.66
CA ILE A 185 -0.67 -15.21 20.38
C ILE A 185 -0.01 -16.58 20.58
N ARG A 186 -0.66 -17.45 21.37
CA ARG A 186 -0.20 -18.84 21.61
C ARG A 186 -0.37 -19.75 20.41
N ASP A 187 -1.22 -19.37 19.46
CA ASP A 187 -1.37 -20.08 18.21
C ASP A 187 -0.11 -19.89 17.35
N ARG A 188 0.69 -20.95 17.27
CA ARG A 188 1.99 -20.94 16.58
C ARG A 188 1.84 -20.64 15.09
N ALA A 189 0.79 -21.20 14.46
CA ALA A 189 0.58 -21.01 13.02
C ALA A 189 0.29 -19.55 12.71
N ILE A 190 -0.61 -18.92 13.48
CA ILE A 190 -0.95 -17.50 13.30
C ILE A 190 0.24 -16.60 13.66
N THR A 191 0.99 -16.92 14.71
CA THR A 191 2.16 -16.13 15.14
C THR A 191 3.28 -16.14 14.11
N VAL A 192 3.56 -17.29 13.48
CA VAL A 192 4.50 -17.36 12.34
C VAL A 192 3.99 -16.50 11.17
N GLY A 193 2.69 -16.54 10.88
CA GLY A 193 2.09 -15.67 9.87
C GLY A 193 2.21 -14.18 10.18
N ARG A 194 2.05 -13.75 11.44
CA ARG A 194 2.27 -12.37 11.89
C ARG A 194 3.70 -11.91 11.63
N ILE A 195 4.69 -12.75 11.98
CA ILE A 195 6.11 -12.45 11.74
C ILE A 195 6.39 -12.35 10.25
N GLY A 196 5.87 -13.29 9.45
CA GLY A 196 6.02 -13.27 7.99
C GLY A 196 5.39 -12.01 7.36
N LEU A 197 4.21 -11.60 7.84
CA LEU A 197 3.56 -10.37 7.39
C LEU A 197 4.35 -9.13 7.79
N ALA A 198 4.84 -9.05 9.04
CA ALA A 198 5.69 -7.94 9.49
C ALA A 198 6.97 -7.83 8.65
N PHE A 199 7.63 -8.94 8.35
CA PHE A 199 8.78 -8.98 7.45
C PHE A 199 8.43 -8.47 6.04
N THR A 200 7.28 -8.89 5.52
CA THR A 200 6.78 -8.41 4.22
C THR A 200 6.55 -6.90 4.20
N LEU A 201 6.01 -6.33 5.29
CA LEU A 201 5.80 -4.88 5.39
C LEU A 201 7.12 -4.12 5.38
N VAL A 202 8.14 -4.61 6.11
CA VAL A 202 9.49 -4.03 6.11
C VAL A 202 10.07 -3.98 4.69
N LEU A 203 9.94 -5.08 3.93
CA LEU A 203 10.47 -5.17 2.57
C LEU A 203 9.69 -4.30 1.56
N LYS A 204 8.39 -4.12 1.78
CA LYS A 204 7.53 -3.33 0.87
C LYS A 204 7.54 -1.83 1.16
N TYR A 205 7.97 -1.40 2.33
CA TYR A 205 7.97 0.01 2.71
C TYR A 205 8.77 0.91 1.74
N PRO A 206 9.99 0.53 1.32
CA PRO A 206 10.75 1.32 0.34
C PRO A 206 10.03 1.50 -1.00
N LEU A 207 9.24 0.51 -1.43
CA LEU A 207 8.48 0.56 -2.69
C LEU A 207 7.38 1.64 -2.69
N ILE A 208 6.87 2.01 -1.52
CA ILE A 208 5.89 3.09 -1.38
C ILE A 208 6.59 4.43 -1.17
N LEU A 209 7.72 4.42 -0.48
CA LEU A 209 8.49 5.63 -0.19
C LEU A 209 9.11 6.26 -1.44
N GLN A 210 9.62 5.46 -2.36
CA GLN A 210 10.28 5.96 -3.57
C GLN A 210 9.35 6.79 -4.48
N PRO A 211 8.15 6.30 -4.89
CA PRO A 211 7.23 7.11 -5.68
C PRO A 211 6.75 8.35 -4.92
N MET A 212 6.66 8.31 -3.59
CA MET A 212 6.34 9.48 -2.79
C MET A 212 7.43 10.55 -2.90
N ARG A 213 8.70 10.16 -2.72
CA ARG A 213 9.85 11.07 -2.85
C ARG A 213 9.95 11.67 -4.25
N SER A 214 9.85 10.83 -5.30
CA SER A 214 9.85 11.27 -6.69
C SER A 214 8.76 12.32 -6.96
N THR A 215 7.52 12.04 -6.52
CA THR A 215 6.40 12.97 -6.70
C THR A 215 6.58 14.25 -5.89
N LEU A 216 7.10 14.16 -4.66
CA LEU A 216 7.36 15.30 -3.80
C LEU A 216 8.46 16.21 -4.38
N ASN A 217 9.56 15.62 -4.85
CA ASN A 217 10.66 16.34 -5.48
C ASN A 217 10.21 17.05 -6.77
N GLY A 218 9.35 16.37 -7.57
CA GLY A 218 8.72 16.99 -8.74
C GLY A 218 7.74 18.12 -8.39
N LEU A 219 7.12 18.13 -7.20
CA LEU A 219 6.31 19.25 -6.69
C LEU A 219 7.17 20.46 -6.26
N LEU A 220 8.32 20.16 -5.64
CA LEU A 220 9.24 21.18 -5.12
C LEU A 220 10.13 21.78 -6.21
N GLY A 221 10.05 21.27 -7.45
CA GLY A 221 10.90 21.73 -8.56
C GLY A 221 12.37 21.36 -8.38
N ILE A 222 12.67 20.33 -7.59
CA ILE A 222 14.02 19.82 -7.34
C ILE A 222 14.34 18.76 -8.43
N ASP A 223 13.96 19.04 -9.67
CA ASP A 223 14.13 18.16 -10.81
C ASP A 223 15.62 18.06 -11.19
N GLY A 224 16.25 17.01 -10.75
CA GLY A 224 17.65 16.71 -11.08
C GLY A 224 18.07 15.26 -10.87
N THR A 225 17.20 14.40 -10.33
CA THR A 225 17.66 13.07 -9.88
C THR A 225 16.79 11.87 -10.20
N VAL A 226 15.53 12.00 -10.59
CA VAL A 226 14.70 10.81 -10.90
C VAL A 226 13.50 11.19 -11.79
N GLY A 227 13.54 10.90 -13.09
CA GLY A 227 12.38 11.21 -13.94
C GLY A 227 12.29 10.57 -15.32
N ASP A 228 13.35 9.98 -15.84
CA ASP A 228 13.36 9.56 -17.25
C ASP A 228 12.62 8.25 -17.55
N GLY A 229 12.19 7.50 -16.52
CA GLY A 229 11.56 6.18 -16.71
C GLY A 229 10.03 6.21 -16.92
N GLU A 230 9.32 7.18 -16.36
CA GLU A 230 7.85 7.17 -16.39
C GLU A 230 7.28 7.76 -17.69
N GLU A 231 7.85 8.83 -18.22
CA GLU A 231 7.39 9.43 -19.48
C GLU A 231 7.55 8.47 -20.67
N GLY A 232 8.64 7.69 -20.69
CA GLY A 232 8.88 6.67 -21.71
C GLY A 232 7.90 5.50 -21.69
N ALA A 233 7.29 5.17 -20.54
CA ALA A 233 6.33 4.08 -20.43
C ALA A 233 4.94 4.45 -21.03
N TYR A 234 4.52 5.70 -20.87
CA TYR A 234 3.27 6.17 -21.46
C TYR A 234 3.37 6.40 -22.97
N ALA A 235 4.49 6.92 -23.48
CA ALA A 235 4.73 7.14 -24.90
C ALA A 235 4.63 5.84 -25.72
N ARG A 236 5.01 4.71 -25.17
CA ARG A 236 4.91 3.38 -25.82
C ARG A 236 3.49 2.88 -26.02
N LEU A 237 2.51 3.39 -25.27
CA LEU A 237 1.12 2.98 -25.38
C LEU A 237 0.34 3.72 -26.48
N ASP A 238 0.76 4.94 -26.82
CA ASP A 238 0.06 5.77 -27.80
C ASP A 238 0.45 5.44 -29.24
N GLY A 239 1.43 4.58 -29.47
CA GLY A 239 1.76 4.05 -30.81
C GLY A 239 2.55 5.02 -31.70
N ASP A 240 2.92 6.21 -31.22
CA ASP A 240 3.61 7.25 -31.97
C ASP A 240 5.13 7.27 -31.77
N ALA A 241 5.66 6.35 -30.94
CA ALA A 241 7.10 6.21 -30.78
C ALA A 241 7.62 5.10 -31.72
N GLU A 242 8.19 5.47 -32.85
CA GLU A 242 9.06 4.60 -33.62
C GLU A 242 10.09 3.96 -32.70
N ALA A 243 10.21 2.65 -32.78
CA ALA A 243 11.22 1.90 -32.02
C ALA A 243 12.60 2.51 -32.34
N PRO A 244 13.43 2.84 -31.33
CA PRO A 244 14.80 3.25 -31.61
C PRO A 244 15.47 2.12 -32.37
N GLN A 245 15.93 2.42 -33.59
CA GLN A 245 16.69 1.51 -34.41
C GLN A 245 17.92 1.06 -33.62
N SER A 246 18.09 -0.24 -33.53
CA SER A 246 19.28 -0.87 -33.00
C SER A 246 20.50 -0.52 -33.89
N GLY A 247 21.19 0.54 -33.55
CA GLY A 247 22.46 0.95 -34.07
C GLY A 247 23.31 1.45 -32.91
N ASP A 248 24.51 0.85 -32.83
CA ASP A 248 25.61 1.20 -31.95
C ASP A 248 25.59 0.68 -30.50
N THR A 249 25.77 -0.66 -30.45
CA THR A 249 26.40 -1.29 -29.31
C THR A 249 27.91 -1.10 -29.41
N GLU A 250 28.46 0.02 -29.08
CA GLU A 250 29.87 0.14 -28.76
C GLU A 250 30.13 -0.40 -27.37
N GLN A 251 30.75 -1.58 -27.37
CA GLN A 251 31.36 -2.20 -26.21
C GLN A 251 32.49 -1.29 -25.69
N LEU A 252 32.25 -0.59 -24.60
CA LEU A 252 33.33 -0.05 -23.75
C LEU A 252 33.55 -1.03 -22.59
N HIS A 253 34.35 -2.07 -22.88
CA HIS A 253 35.04 -2.86 -21.88
C HIS A 253 36.19 -1.98 -21.34
N GLY A 254 35.90 -1.25 -20.27
CA GLY A 254 36.88 -0.51 -19.47
C GLY A 254 36.96 -1.13 -18.08
N SER A 255 37.80 -2.14 -17.93
CA SER A 255 38.32 -2.55 -16.64
C SER A 255 39.15 -1.40 -16.04
N GLY A 256 38.59 -0.66 -15.09
CA GLY A 256 39.27 0.38 -14.35
C GLY A 256 38.77 0.33 -12.91
N GLU A 257 39.68 0.06 -12.00
CA GLU A 257 39.54 0.16 -10.56
C GLU A 257 38.84 1.47 -10.17
N GLN A 258 37.59 1.40 -9.68
CA GLN A 258 36.93 2.54 -9.05
C GLN A 258 37.29 2.59 -7.59
N GLY A 259 38.45 3.14 -7.31
CA GLY A 259 38.84 3.69 -6.02
C GLY A 259 38.03 4.96 -5.74
N SER A 260 37.22 4.91 -4.69
CA SER A 260 36.92 5.95 -3.73
C SER A 260 37.08 7.42 -4.16
N GLY A 261 36.05 7.98 -4.75
CA GLY A 261 35.95 9.41 -4.98
C GLY A 261 34.55 9.88 -5.27
N ARG A 262 33.57 9.57 -4.38
CA ARG A 262 32.23 10.19 -4.50
C ARG A 262 32.39 11.69 -4.59
N THR A 263 32.00 12.28 -5.72
CA THR A 263 32.15 13.73 -5.94
C THR A 263 31.37 14.49 -4.85
N LYS A 264 31.79 15.71 -4.54
CA LYS A 264 31.12 16.56 -3.52
C LYS A 264 29.64 16.72 -3.81
N LYS A 265 29.25 16.72 -5.09
CA LYS A 265 27.86 16.82 -5.58
C LYS A 265 27.07 15.54 -5.24
N GLU A 266 27.63 14.36 -5.45
CA GLU A 266 26.98 13.07 -5.10
C GLU A 266 26.77 12.92 -3.59
N LYS A 267 27.72 13.40 -2.78
CA LYS A 267 27.57 13.40 -1.31
C LYS A 267 26.45 14.31 -0.83
N VAL A 268 26.30 15.48 -1.45
CA VAL A 268 25.21 16.43 -1.12
C VAL A 268 23.84 15.86 -1.49
N VAL A 269 23.71 15.26 -2.67
CA VAL A 269 22.47 14.59 -3.10
C VAL A 269 22.12 13.43 -2.19
N SER A 270 23.09 12.58 -1.83
CA SER A 270 22.89 11.48 -0.91
C SER A 270 22.47 11.94 0.50
N LEU A 271 23.03 13.03 1.00
CA LEU A 271 22.65 13.61 2.29
C LEU A 271 21.23 14.20 2.24
N PHE A 272 20.88 14.91 1.17
CA PHE A 272 19.51 15.42 0.99
C PHE A 272 18.46 14.31 0.98
N VAL A 273 18.69 13.24 0.21
CA VAL A 273 17.85 12.04 0.17
C VAL A 273 17.71 11.39 1.53
N ALA A 274 18.79 11.31 2.30
CA ALA A 274 18.76 10.74 3.65
C ALA A 274 17.93 11.61 4.61
N LEU A 275 18.09 12.93 4.57
CA LEU A 275 17.34 13.86 5.42
C LEU A 275 15.85 13.90 5.07
N GLU A 276 15.53 13.94 3.78
CA GLU A 276 14.15 13.85 3.28
C GLU A 276 13.47 12.57 3.76
N THR A 277 14.13 11.43 3.58
CA THR A 277 13.65 10.11 4.04
C THR A 277 13.44 10.10 5.56
N ALA A 278 14.40 10.59 6.33
CA ALA A 278 14.29 10.68 7.77
C ALA A 278 13.13 11.57 8.21
N PHE A 279 12.92 12.69 7.53
CA PHE A 279 11.81 13.61 7.82
C PHE A 279 10.45 12.96 7.53
N ILE A 280 10.29 12.34 6.36
CA ILE A 280 9.06 11.66 5.98
C ILE A 280 8.75 10.52 6.96
N MET A 281 9.71 9.66 7.25
CA MET A 281 9.54 8.55 8.17
C MET A 281 9.31 9.01 9.61
N GLY A 282 10.00 10.06 10.05
CA GLY A 282 9.84 10.64 11.38
C GLY A 282 8.45 11.23 11.60
N THR A 283 7.94 11.98 10.64
CA THR A 283 6.57 12.53 10.69
C THR A 283 5.52 11.42 10.61
N ALA A 284 5.71 10.40 9.77
CA ALA A 284 4.82 9.25 9.68
C ALA A 284 4.80 8.43 10.98
N LEU A 285 5.96 8.23 11.61
CA LEU A 285 6.06 7.59 12.92
C LEU A 285 5.34 8.40 14.01
N PHE A 286 5.50 9.72 14.03
CA PHE A 286 4.81 10.59 14.98
C PHE A 286 3.28 10.48 14.83
N VAL A 287 2.76 10.58 13.60
CA VAL A 287 1.32 10.43 13.32
C VAL A 287 0.83 9.03 13.72
N SER A 288 1.62 7.99 13.43
CA SER A 288 1.30 6.60 13.81
C SER A 288 1.25 6.39 15.32
N ALA A 289 2.06 7.12 16.08
CA ALA A 289 2.08 7.04 17.54
C ALA A 289 0.89 7.74 18.19
N VAL A 290 0.36 8.80 17.55
CA VAL A 290 -0.78 9.58 18.06
C VAL A 290 -2.10 8.84 17.82
N ILE A 291 -2.24 8.11 16.70
CA ILE A 291 -3.48 7.42 16.37
C ILE A 291 -3.49 6.01 16.99
N PRO A 292 -4.39 5.73 17.96
CA PRO A 292 -4.35 4.48 18.72
C PRO A 292 -4.86 3.27 17.93
N ASN A 293 -5.81 3.48 17.00
CA ASN A 293 -6.53 2.41 16.32
C ASN A 293 -6.15 2.29 14.84
N VAL A 294 -5.74 1.08 14.44
CA VAL A 294 -5.47 0.73 13.04
C VAL A 294 -6.65 1.05 12.12
N GLN A 295 -7.87 0.76 12.56
CA GLN A 295 -9.07 0.98 11.77
C GLN A 295 -9.26 2.45 11.39
N GLN A 296 -8.96 3.38 12.33
CA GLN A 296 -9.03 4.82 12.08
C GLN A 296 -8.02 5.26 11.03
N VAL A 297 -6.77 4.75 11.11
CA VAL A 297 -5.74 5.05 10.12
C VAL A 297 -6.13 4.55 8.74
N PHE A 298 -6.64 3.32 8.66
CA PHE A 298 -7.14 2.76 7.40
C PHE A 298 -8.32 3.53 6.84
N SER A 299 -9.25 3.96 7.69
CA SER A 299 -10.41 4.75 7.25
C SER A 299 -9.99 6.11 6.70
N LEU A 300 -9.08 6.81 7.39
CA LEU A 300 -8.55 8.09 6.93
C LEU A 300 -7.73 7.95 5.64
N ALA A 301 -6.83 6.96 5.60
CA ALA A 301 -6.07 6.64 4.39
C ALA A 301 -7.01 6.26 3.22
N GLY A 302 -8.04 5.47 3.50
CA GLY A 302 -9.04 5.05 2.52
C GLY A 302 -9.90 6.20 1.99
N ALA A 303 -10.30 7.13 2.86
CA ALA A 303 -11.04 8.32 2.44
C ALA A 303 -10.24 9.16 1.43
N LEU A 304 -8.96 9.38 1.71
CA LEU A 304 -8.09 10.19 0.86
C LEU A 304 -7.61 9.42 -0.38
N SER A 305 -7.11 8.19 -0.22
CA SER A 305 -6.60 7.39 -1.33
C SER A 305 -7.70 6.76 -2.16
N GLY A 306 -8.64 6.07 -1.51
CA GLY A 306 -9.74 5.37 -2.17
C GLY A 306 -10.71 6.34 -2.83
N GLY A 307 -11.22 7.32 -2.08
CA GLY A 307 -12.18 8.29 -2.61
C GLY A 307 -11.57 9.18 -3.68
N VAL A 308 -10.45 9.83 -3.39
CA VAL A 308 -9.85 10.82 -4.30
C VAL A 308 -9.11 10.15 -5.45
N VAL A 309 -8.17 9.24 -5.16
CA VAL A 309 -7.28 8.67 -6.19
C VAL A 309 -7.98 7.62 -7.04
N CYS A 310 -8.84 6.77 -6.44
CA CYS A 310 -9.47 5.68 -7.17
C CYS A 310 -10.73 6.10 -7.94
N PHE A 311 -11.49 7.07 -7.44
CA PHE A 311 -12.75 7.49 -8.04
C PHE A 311 -12.69 8.89 -8.64
N ASN A 312 -12.30 9.92 -7.88
CA ASN A 312 -12.39 11.29 -8.33
C ASN A 312 -11.38 11.63 -9.42
N LEU A 313 -10.10 11.24 -9.27
CA LEU A 313 -9.07 11.55 -10.27
C LEU A 313 -9.37 10.91 -11.64
N PRO A 314 -9.67 9.60 -11.77
CA PRO A 314 -10.00 9.01 -13.06
C PRO A 314 -11.25 9.61 -13.69
N ALA A 315 -12.28 9.89 -12.88
CA ALA A 315 -13.50 10.51 -13.36
C ALA A 315 -13.26 11.94 -13.87
N TYR A 316 -12.44 12.71 -13.15
CA TYR A 316 -12.07 14.06 -13.55
C TYR A 316 -11.28 14.08 -14.87
N TYR A 317 -10.30 13.16 -15.02
CA TYR A 317 -9.58 13.00 -16.29
C TYR A 317 -10.50 12.60 -17.45
N ALA A 318 -11.40 11.66 -17.19
CA ALA A 318 -12.38 11.25 -18.17
C ALA A 318 -13.29 12.41 -18.60
N LEU A 319 -13.70 13.28 -17.68
CA LEU A 319 -14.52 14.47 -17.98
C LEU A 319 -13.72 15.56 -18.71
N ALA A 320 -12.42 15.67 -18.47
CA ALA A 320 -11.54 16.64 -19.13
C ALA A 320 -11.14 16.20 -20.55
N ALA A 321 -11.15 14.90 -20.84
CA ALA A 321 -10.86 14.35 -22.15
C ALA A 321 -12.07 14.49 -23.11
N PRO A 322 -11.85 14.56 -24.44
CA PRO A 322 -12.94 14.52 -25.42
C PRO A 322 -13.58 13.13 -25.42
N LEU A 323 -14.61 12.94 -24.60
CA LEU A 323 -15.34 11.67 -24.53
C LEU A 323 -16.26 11.49 -25.76
N PRO A 324 -16.30 10.29 -26.34
CA PRO A 324 -17.02 10.03 -27.60
C PRO A 324 -18.54 10.00 -27.46
N GLY A 325 -19.10 10.01 -26.24
CA GLY A 325 -20.56 9.93 -26.05
C GLY A 325 -21.07 10.51 -24.73
N ALA A 326 -22.36 10.93 -24.75
CA ALA A 326 -23.06 11.41 -23.56
C ALA A 326 -23.09 10.35 -22.44
N TRP A 327 -23.22 9.07 -22.79
CA TRP A 327 -23.24 7.96 -21.86
C TRP A 327 -21.94 7.80 -21.07
N ASP A 328 -20.79 7.99 -21.72
CA ASP A 328 -19.50 7.90 -21.05
C ASP A 328 -19.26 9.11 -20.12
N ARG A 329 -19.74 10.29 -20.53
CA ARG A 329 -19.73 11.49 -19.69
C ARG A 329 -20.62 11.32 -18.45
N THR A 330 -21.80 10.71 -18.61
CA THR A 330 -22.71 10.41 -17.48
C THR A 330 -22.06 9.43 -16.50
N LYS A 331 -21.42 8.36 -16.97
CA LYS A 331 -20.69 7.42 -16.12
C LYS A 331 -19.58 8.12 -15.33
N ALA A 332 -18.80 8.98 -16.00
CA ALA A 332 -17.73 9.73 -15.34
C ALA A 332 -18.28 10.66 -14.24
N TRP A 333 -19.41 11.33 -14.48
CA TRP A 333 -20.08 12.14 -13.47
C TRP A 333 -20.59 11.31 -12.29
N VAL A 334 -21.21 10.17 -12.54
CA VAL A 334 -21.68 9.25 -11.48
C VAL A 334 -20.53 8.78 -10.61
N ILE A 335 -19.41 8.35 -11.21
CA ILE A 335 -18.22 7.92 -10.49
C ILE A 335 -17.62 9.06 -9.67
N ASN A 336 -17.60 10.29 -10.23
CA ASN A 336 -17.08 11.45 -9.51
C ASN A 336 -17.94 11.79 -8.28
N VAL A 337 -19.24 11.88 -8.44
CA VAL A 337 -20.19 12.15 -7.33
C VAL A 337 -20.07 11.05 -6.26
N PHE A 338 -20.04 9.78 -6.68
CA PHE A 338 -19.85 8.66 -5.75
C PHE A 338 -18.54 8.81 -4.96
N GLY A 339 -17.43 9.11 -5.64
CA GLY A 339 -16.13 9.31 -5.00
C GLY A 339 -16.13 10.47 -4.00
N VAL A 340 -16.78 11.60 -4.33
CA VAL A 340 -16.93 12.74 -3.41
C VAL A 340 -17.75 12.35 -2.18
N VAL A 341 -18.87 11.67 -2.37
CA VAL A 341 -19.73 11.20 -1.25
C VAL A 341 -18.95 10.25 -0.34
N VAL A 342 -18.27 9.25 -0.92
CA VAL A 342 -17.44 8.30 -0.15
C VAL A 342 -16.36 9.03 0.65
N THR A 343 -15.66 9.98 0.03
CA THR A 343 -14.61 10.76 0.69
C THR A 343 -15.16 11.55 1.88
N ILE A 344 -16.24 12.29 1.68
CA ILE A 344 -16.83 13.14 2.72
C ILE A 344 -17.39 12.30 3.86
N VAL A 345 -18.19 11.27 3.56
CA VAL A 345 -18.79 10.41 4.57
C VAL A 345 -17.71 9.73 5.41
N SER A 346 -16.71 9.14 4.76
CA SER A 346 -15.63 8.45 5.46
C SER A 346 -14.78 9.40 6.29
N LEU A 347 -14.51 10.61 5.80
CA LEU A 347 -13.76 11.62 6.55
C LEU A 347 -14.52 12.08 7.79
N VAL A 348 -15.81 12.39 7.62
CA VAL A 348 -16.68 12.81 8.74
C VAL A 348 -16.75 11.73 9.82
N VAL A 349 -16.99 10.48 9.42
CA VAL A 349 -17.07 9.37 10.39
C VAL A 349 -15.72 9.12 11.06
N SER A 350 -14.60 9.19 10.32
CA SER A 350 -13.25 9.05 10.89
C SER A 350 -12.94 10.14 11.93
N VAL A 351 -13.35 11.39 11.67
CA VAL A 351 -13.16 12.51 12.59
C VAL A 351 -14.06 12.37 13.82
N MET A 352 -15.31 11.92 13.63
CA MET A 352 -16.24 11.67 14.75
C MET A 352 -15.77 10.57 15.70
N ASP A 353 -15.03 9.58 15.20
CA ASP A 353 -14.48 8.50 16.02
C ASP A 353 -13.14 8.87 16.68
N LEU A 354 -12.53 10.00 16.27
CA LEU A 354 -11.33 10.55 16.91
C LEU A 354 -11.69 11.52 18.05
N ALA A 355 -12.89 12.10 18.03
CA ALA A 355 -13.41 13.02 19.02
C ALA A 355 -14.12 12.30 20.18
#